data_74518b1f37e861757236a53939f3183d
#
_entry.id   74518b1f37e861757236a53939f3183d
#
_cell.length_a   1.000
_cell.length_b   1.000
_cell.length_c   1.000
_cell.angle_alpha   90.00
_cell.angle_beta   90.00
_cell.angle_gamma   90.00
#
_symmetry.space_group_name_H-M   'P 1'
#
loop_
_entity.id
_entity.type
_entity.pdbx_description
1 polymer ?
#
loop_
_entity_poly.entity_id
_entity_poly.type
_entity_poly.pdbx_seq_one_letter_code
_entity_poly.pdbx_strand_id
1 'polypeptide(L)'
;MKHLKLRLLILITFFSPSWVIAETPAPQAIDIIRLADDIRSPNVPFRYTVTVLEYKEGGEQPESKQILDVSMRFMKPENGSRADARSLVRFIYPPRDKGKIMLSDWYDLWFYTPELRKPIPISPAQRLSGQISNADVIVTNFEYAYDSTIEGTEPCGQKVCYRLSLIRKSDKVTYPKVIYLVEQGDDFRPYQASYYSLDNQLLKKVSYKNYQKILGKYRPSEIVVQSARYAKSYSVMKYSNVRLEKLPEYFFTKEAMLRGGQ
;
A
#
# COMPACT_ATOMS: atom_id res chain seq x y z
N MET A 1 -47.53 -46.42 -69.42
CA MET A 1 -46.22 -46.39 -68.79
C MET A 1 -46.03 -44.99 -68.21
N LYS A 2 -46.20 -44.78 -66.90
CA LYS A 2 -46.06 -43.49 -66.19
C LYS A 2 -44.75 -43.49 -65.43
N HIS A 3 -43.81 -42.61 -65.77
CA HIS A 3 -42.56 -42.41 -65.08
C HIS A 3 -42.78 -41.56 -63.81
N LEU A 4 -42.61 -42.15 -62.64
CA LEU A 4 -42.62 -41.47 -61.34
C LEU A 4 -41.20 -40.90 -61.07
N LYS A 5 -41.04 -39.55 -61.11
CA LYS A 5 -39.80 -38.88 -60.76
C LYS A 5 -39.76 -38.69 -59.24
N LEU A 6 -38.90 -39.46 -58.56
CA LEU A 6 -38.59 -39.31 -57.15
C LEU A 6 -37.68 -38.06 -56.96
N ARG A 7 -38.19 -37.02 -56.29
CA ARG A 7 -37.37 -35.84 -55.88
C ARG A 7 -36.76 -36.09 -54.49
N LEU A 8 -35.43 -36.26 -54.48
CA LEU A 8 -34.65 -36.36 -53.25
C LEU A 8 -34.48 -34.95 -52.64
N LEU A 9 -35.10 -34.72 -51.47
CA LEU A 9 -34.95 -33.47 -50.71
C LEU A 9 -33.73 -33.62 -49.82
N ILE A 10 -32.60 -32.94 -50.12
CA ILE A 10 -31.41 -32.91 -49.24
C ILE A 10 -31.62 -31.81 -48.23
N LEU A 11 -31.81 -32.19 -46.97
CA LEU A 11 -31.86 -31.31 -45.78
C LEU A 11 -30.43 -30.94 -45.38
N ILE A 12 -29.99 -29.77 -45.69
CA ILE A 12 -28.67 -29.22 -45.25
C ILE A 12 -28.89 -28.65 -43.87
N THR A 13 -28.45 -29.37 -42.82
CA THR A 13 -28.40 -28.86 -41.46
C THR A 13 -27.16 -27.95 -41.28
N PHE A 14 -27.40 -26.64 -41.19
CA PHE A 14 -26.37 -25.68 -40.83
C PHE A 14 -25.99 -25.86 -39.35
N PHE A 15 -24.85 -26.47 -39.09
CA PHE A 15 -24.23 -26.56 -37.78
C PHE A 15 -23.48 -25.22 -37.55
N SER A 16 -24.08 -24.26 -36.83
CA SER A 16 -23.39 -23.03 -36.40
C SER A 16 -22.50 -23.35 -35.22
N PRO A 17 -21.19 -23.15 -35.30
CA PRO A 17 -20.32 -23.33 -34.12
C PRO A 17 -20.65 -22.24 -33.13
N SER A 18 -21.21 -22.60 -31.97
CA SER A 18 -21.34 -21.71 -30.80
C SER A 18 -19.95 -21.48 -30.23
N TRP A 19 -19.40 -20.29 -30.44
CA TRP A 19 -18.19 -19.85 -29.75
C TRP A 19 -18.55 -19.65 -28.29
N VAL A 20 -18.15 -20.56 -27.44
CA VAL A 20 -18.19 -20.38 -25.99
C VAL A 20 -17.07 -19.39 -25.67
N ILE A 21 -17.45 -18.12 -25.46
CA ILE A 21 -16.53 -17.13 -24.88
C ILE A 21 -16.34 -17.58 -23.42
N ALA A 22 -15.18 -18.12 -23.12
CA ALA A 22 -14.80 -18.42 -21.74
C ALA A 22 -14.75 -17.09 -20.99
N GLU A 23 -15.72 -16.82 -20.11
CA GLU A 23 -15.67 -15.69 -19.19
C GLU A 23 -14.42 -15.86 -18.31
N THR A 24 -13.53 -14.88 -18.35
CA THR A 24 -12.40 -14.82 -17.43
C THR A 24 -12.97 -14.77 -16.01
N PRO A 25 -12.60 -15.68 -15.11
CA PRO A 25 -13.15 -15.70 -13.76
C PRO A 25 -12.88 -14.35 -13.09
N ALA A 26 -13.88 -13.82 -12.36
CA ALA A 26 -13.75 -12.58 -11.63
C ALA A 26 -12.55 -12.67 -10.65
N PRO A 27 -11.73 -11.62 -10.53
CA PRO A 27 -10.55 -11.64 -9.66
C PRO A 27 -10.96 -11.83 -8.20
N GLN A 28 -10.17 -12.59 -7.44
CA GLN A 28 -10.37 -12.74 -6.01
C GLN A 28 -9.81 -11.51 -5.27
N ALA A 29 -10.37 -11.18 -4.10
CA ALA A 29 -9.93 -10.06 -3.29
C ALA A 29 -8.43 -10.10 -3.00
N ILE A 30 -7.90 -11.28 -2.69
CA ILE A 30 -6.48 -11.46 -2.36
C ILE A 30 -5.56 -11.18 -3.56
N ASP A 31 -5.99 -11.49 -4.78
CA ASP A 31 -5.21 -11.24 -5.99
C ASP A 31 -5.14 -9.74 -6.31
N ILE A 32 -6.28 -9.03 -6.14
CA ILE A 32 -6.33 -7.57 -6.28
C ILE A 32 -5.39 -6.90 -5.29
N ILE A 33 -5.43 -7.34 -4.02
CA ILE A 33 -4.56 -6.77 -2.97
C ILE A 33 -3.08 -7.05 -3.25
N ARG A 34 -2.73 -8.26 -3.66
CA ARG A 34 -1.36 -8.64 -4.01
C ARG A 34 -0.79 -7.73 -5.11
N LEU A 35 -1.56 -7.48 -6.15
CA LEU A 35 -1.17 -6.59 -7.25
C LEU A 35 -1.07 -5.14 -6.80
N ALA A 36 -2.03 -4.67 -5.99
CA ALA A 36 -2.00 -3.32 -5.41
C ALA A 36 -0.82 -3.12 -4.45
N ASP A 37 -0.47 -4.13 -3.65
CA ASP A 37 0.72 -4.10 -2.78
C ASP A 37 2.03 -4.04 -3.59
N ASP A 38 2.12 -4.77 -4.69
CA ASP A 38 3.27 -4.70 -5.62
C ASP A 38 3.45 -3.31 -6.24
N ILE A 39 2.36 -2.55 -6.39
CA ILE A 39 2.41 -1.15 -6.83
C ILE A 39 2.85 -0.24 -5.69
N ARG A 40 2.38 -0.46 -4.46
CA ARG A 40 2.74 0.35 -3.30
C ARG A 40 4.19 0.13 -2.86
N SER A 41 4.69 -1.09 -2.92
CA SER A 41 6.01 -1.45 -2.43
C SER A 41 6.67 -2.48 -3.34
N PRO A 42 7.91 -2.24 -3.81
CA PRO A 42 8.69 -3.25 -4.53
C PRO A 42 8.92 -4.48 -3.64
N ASN A 43 8.88 -5.68 -4.23
CA ASN A 43 9.23 -6.94 -3.55
C ASN A 43 10.75 -7.20 -3.59
N VAL A 44 11.53 -6.17 -3.31
CA VAL A 44 13.00 -6.16 -3.26
C VAL A 44 13.45 -5.06 -2.30
N PRO A 45 14.65 -5.14 -1.73
CA PRO A 45 15.16 -4.06 -0.88
C PRO A 45 15.38 -2.76 -1.68
N PHE A 46 14.91 -1.66 -1.15
CA PHE A 46 15.02 -0.33 -1.78
C PHE A 46 15.11 0.79 -0.74
N ARG A 47 15.57 1.94 -1.18
CA ARG A 47 15.68 3.15 -0.36
C ARG A 47 15.08 4.34 -1.09
N TYR A 48 14.50 5.26 -0.33
CA TYR A 48 13.89 6.47 -0.85
C TYR A 48 13.85 7.59 0.19
N THR A 49 13.58 8.80 -0.28
CA THR A 49 13.35 9.97 0.56
C THR A 49 11.86 10.25 0.64
N VAL A 50 11.34 10.48 1.85
CA VAL A 50 9.98 10.99 2.07
C VAL A 50 10.06 12.41 2.57
N THR A 51 9.37 13.32 1.88
CA THR A 51 9.08 14.65 2.39
C THR A 51 7.65 14.68 2.89
N VAL A 52 7.46 14.86 4.21
CA VAL A 52 6.17 15.05 4.84
C VAL A 52 5.91 16.54 4.97
N LEU A 53 4.78 16.98 4.44
CA LEU A 53 4.30 18.37 4.48
C LEU A 53 2.94 18.39 5.16
N GLU A 54 2.73 19.30 6.11
CA GLU A 54 1.44 19.50 6.77
C GLU A 54 0.80 20.79 6.29
N TYR A 55 -0.47 20.71 5.92
CA TYR A 55 -1.26 21.85 5.44
C TYR A 55 -2.51 22.04 6.30
N LYS A 56 -2.89 23.32 6.50
CA LYS A 56 -4.27 23.65 6.87
C LYS A 56 -5.15 23.72 5.62
N GLU A 57 -6.44 23.53 5.82
CA GLU A 57 -7.44 23.71 4.77
C GLU A 57 -7.35 25.12 4.18
N GLY A 58 -7.28 25.21 2.84
CA GLY A 58 -7.12 26.48 2.12
C GLY A 58 -5.74 27.12 2.20
N GLY A 59 -4.79 26.51 2.92
CA GLY A 59 -3.41 26.99 2.98
C GLY A 59 -2.60 26.56 1.75
N GLU A 60 -1.95 27.53 1.09
CA GLU A 60 -1.08 27.27 -0.06
C GLU A 60 0.32 26.78 0.35
N GLN A 61 0.77 27.18 1.54
CA GLN A 61 2.09 26.84 2.08
C GLN A 61 1.98 25.82 3.20
N PRO A 62 2.90 24.85 3.29
CA PRO A 62 2.92 23.91 4.40
C PRO A 62 3.32 24.60 5.70
N GLU A 63 2.62 24.28 6.81
CA GLU A 63 2.95 24.77 8.16
C GLU A 63 4.17 24.07 8.75
N SER A 64 4.38 22.81 8.36
CA SER A 64 5.55 22.04 8.78
C SER A 64 6.10 21.18 7.66
N LYS A 65 7.40 20.90 7.77
CA LYS A 65 8.12 20.01 6.84
C LYS A 65 9.01 19.07 7.63
N GLN A 66 8.94 17.78 7.29
CA GLN A 66 9.87 16.77 7.77
C GLN A 66 10.45 16.00 6.57
N ILE A 67 11.74 15.67 6.60
CA ILE A 67 12.37 14.83 5.57
C ILE A 67 12.92 13.59 6.26
N LEU A 68 12.58 12.45 5.70
CA LEU A 68 12.98 11.13 6.16
C LEU A 68 13.73 10.41 5.04
N ASP A 69 14.78 9.70 5.40
CA ASP A 69 15.46 8.74 4.55
C ASP A 69 15.04 7.35 5.00
N VAL A 70 14.40 6.62 4.11
CA VAL A 70 13.74 5.35 4.42
C VAL A 70 14.40 4.23 3.64
N SER A 71 14.89 3.23 4.37
CA SER A 71 15.34 1.96 3.84
C SER A 71 14.27 0.92 4.11
N MET A 72 13.81 0.25 3.07
CA MET A 72 12.78 -0.78 3.16
C MET A 72 13.28 -2.11 2.64
N ARG A 73 12.92 -3.17 3.34
CA ARG A 73 13.11 -4.54 2.93
C ARG A 73 11.77 -5.26 3.10
N PHE A 74 11.13 -5.54 2.00
CA PHE A 74 9.99 -6.45 1.95
C PHE A 74 10.32 -7.54 0.94
N MET A 75 10.33 -8.78 1.40
CA MET A 75 10.57 -9.95 0.54
C MET A 75 9.51 -11.00 0.83
N LYS A 76 8.84 -11.45 -0.23
CA LYS A 76 7.89 -12.56 -0.14
C LYS A 76 8.64 -13.84 0.23
N PRO A 77 8.03 -14.74 1.02
CA PRO A 77 8.65 -16.01 1.34
C PRO A 77 8.71 -16.90 0.09
N GLU A 78 9.82 -17.61 -0.07
CA GLU A 78 9.97 -18.57 -1.18
C GLU A 78 9.18 -19.87 -0.93
N ASN A 79 9.06 -20.31 0.33
CA ASN A 79 8.50 -21.61 0.71
C ASN A 79 7.47 -21.53 1.84
N GLY A 80 6.52 -20.59 1.80
CA GLY A 80 5.45 -20.47 2.79
C GLY A 80 5.91 -20.03 4.20
N SER A 81 7.19 -19.67 4.36
CA SER A 81 7.72 -19.04 5.57
C SER A 81 7.18 -17.61 5.73
N ARG A 82 7.46 -16.97 6.86
CA ARG A 82 7.08 -15.57 7.09
C ARG A 82 7.81 -14.65 6.11
N ALA A 83 7.09 -13.70 5.47
CA ALA A 83 7.72 -12.66 4.67
C ALA A 83 8.69 -11.81 5.52
N ASP A 84 9.77 -11.29 4.92
CA ASP A 84 10.69 -10.36 5.57
C ASP A 84 10.20 -8.92 5.33
N ALA A 85 9.73 -8.25 6.37
CA ALA A 85 9.16 -6.90 6.29
C ALA A 85 9.80 -5.99 7.34
N ARG A 86 10.84 -5.26 6.95
CA ARG A 86 11.62 -4.38 7.83
C ARG A 86 11.79 -2.99 7.23
N SER A 87 11.85 -1.99 8.09
CA SER A 87 12.12 -0.61 7.68
C SER A 87 13.07 0.06 8.67
N LEU A 88 14.00 0.85 8.15
CA LEU A 88 14.82 1.77 8.92
C LEU A 88 14.58 3.18 8.41
N VAL A 89 14.10 4.07 9.27
CA VAL A 89 13.76 5.46 8.96
C VAL A 89 14.70 6.38 9.69
N ARG A 90 15.49 7.16 8.95
CA ARG A 90 16.36 8.21 9.51
C ARG A 90 15.73 9.57 9.33
N PHE A 91 15.77 10.37 10.37
CA PHE A 91 15.28 11.75 10.35
C PHE A 91 16.38 12.66 9.83
N ILE A 92 16.11 13.37 8.73
CA ILE A 92 17.06 14.24 8.05
C ILE A 92 16.77 15.71 8.33
N TYR A 93 15.50 16.08 8.41
CA TYR A 93 15.02 17.43 8.65
C TYR A 93 13.73 17.42 9.47
N PRO A 94 13.52 18.39 10.39
CA PRO A 94 14.32 19.56 10.69
C PRO A 94 15.64 19.20 11.40
N PRO A 95 16.61 20.13 11.48
CA PRO A 95 17.94 19.88 12.11
C PRO A 95 17.87 19.32 13.53
N ARG A 96 16.88 19.73 14.33
CA ARG A 96 16.64 19.25 15.70
C ARG A 96 16.27 17.74 15.76
N ASP A 97 15.84 17.16 14.64
CA ASP A 97 15.43 15.74 14.57
C ASP A 97 16.53 14.88 13.95
N LYS A 98 17.61 15.49 13.45
CA LYS A 98 18.73 14.77 12.83
C LYS A 98 19.37 13.80 13.84
N GLY A 99 19.60 12.58 13.38
CA GLY A 99 20.17 11.51 14.22
C GLY A 99 19.10 10.63 14.90
N LYS A 100 17.82 11.02 14.88
CA LYS A 100 16.72 10.15 15.29
C LYS A 100 16.55 9.03 14.26
N ILE A 101 16.25 7.83 14.75
CA ILE A 101 16.07 6.62 13.92
C ILE A 101 14.85 5.87 14.44
N MET A 102 14.05 5.38 13.50
CA MET A 102 12.95 4.46 13.76
C MET A 102 13.22 3.16 13.00
N LEU A 103 13.08 2.03 13.69
CA LEU A 103 13.24 0.69 13.14
C LEU A 103 11.93 -0.07 13.29
N SER A 104 11.48 -0.71 12.23
CA SER A 104 10.40 -1.70 12.29
C SER A 104 10.89 -3.08 11.89
N ASP A 105 10.40 -4.08 12.61
CA ASP A 105 10.40 -5.48 12.20
C ASP A 105 8.95 -5.96 12.27
N TRP A 106 8.29 -6.02 11.11
CA TRP A 106 6.85 -6.19 10.99
C TRP A 106 6.08 -5.13 11.76
N TYR A 107 5.39 -5.52 12.83
CA TYR A 107 4.54 -4.67 13.64
C TYR A 107 5.24 -4.10 14.88
N ASP A 108 6.42 -4.64 15.21
CA ASP A 108 7.21 -4.16 16.32
C ASP A 108 8.04 -2.95 15.89
N LEU A 109 7.98 -1.87 16.65
CA LEU A 109 8.58 -0.59 16.30
C LEU A 109 9.42 -0.05 17.44
N TRP A 110 10.63 0.40 17.12
CA TRP A 110 11.57 1.02 18.05
C TRP A 110 11.99 2.39 17.56
N PHE A 111 12.27 3.25 18.53
CA PHE A 111 12.77 4.60 18.29
C PHE A 111 14.07 4.81 19.07
N TYR A 112 14.99 5.52 18.43
CA TYR A 112 16.27 5.93 18.98
C TYR A 112 16.53 7.39 18.66
N THR A 113 17.13 8.08 19.64
CA THR A 113 17.71 9.42 19.49
C THR A 113 19.06 9.44 20.21
N PRO A 114 20.03 10.28 19.79
CA PRO A 114 21.36 10.32 20.41
C PRO A 114 21.38 10.50 21.93
N GLU A 115 20.31 11.10 22.50
CA GLU A 115 20.16 11.31 23.94
C GLU A 115 19.75 10.03 24.71
N LEU A 116 19.25 9.02 23.98
CA LEU A 116 18.87 7.74 24.58
C LEU A 116 20.06 6.77 24.60
N ARG A 117 20.20 6.02 25.71
CA ARG A 117 21.23 4.97 25.82
C ARG A 117 20.91 3.71 25.02
N LYS A 118 19.64 3.50 24.69
CA LYS A 118 19.13 2.31 23.97
C LYS A 118 17.86 2.64 23.20
N PRO A 119 17.54 1.90 22.12
CA PRO A 119 16.26 2.00 21.46
C PRO A 119 15.10 1.67 22.39
N ILE A 120 14.02 2.43 22.32
CA ILE A 120 12.78 2.23 23.08
C ILE A 120 11.65 1.77 22.17
N PRO A 121 10.76 0.88 22.62
CA PRO A 121 9.57 0.52 21.84
C PRO A 121 8.61 1.71 21.77
N ILE A 122 7.99 1.91 20.59
CA ILE A 122 6.97 2.94 20.37
C ILE A 122 5.77 2.35 19.64
N SER A 123 4.63 3.03 19.73
CA SER A 123 3.41 2.60 19.04
C SER A 123 3.43 2.98 17.56
N PRO A 124 3.09 2.06 16.64
CA PRO A 124 2.87 2.39 15.23
C PRO A 124 1.74 3.41 15.01
N ALA A 125 0.71 3.43 15.86
CA ALA A 125 -0.41 4.38 15.78
C ALA A 125 -0.05 5.80 16.25
N GLN A 126 1.08 5.97 16.95
CA GLN A 126 1.53 7.27 17.44
C GLN A 126 1.83 8.21 16.26
N ARG A 127 1.47 9.48 16.44
CA ARG A 127 1.75 10.53 15.47
C ARG A 127 3.26 10.71 15.26
N LEU A 128 3.67 10.68 14.00
CA LEU A 128 5.02 11.00 13.57
C LEU A 128 5.13 12.50 13.25
N SER A 129 4.30 12.99 12.32
CA SER A 129 4.29 14.39 11.88
C SER A 129 2.93 14.71 11.26
N GLY A 130 2.34 15.85 11.59
CA GLY A 130 1.04 16.28 11.05
C GLY A 130 -0.05 15.22 11.27
N GLN A 131 -0.65 14.74 10.18
CA GLN A 131 -1.65 13.66 10.20
C GLN A 131 -1.04 12.27 9.96
N ILE A 132 0.27 12.20 9.81
CA ILE A 132 1.03 10.98 9.56
C ILE A 132 1.35 10.28 10.87
N SER A 133 1.04 8.99 10.97
CA SER A 133 1.47 8.10 12.05
C SER A 133 2.78 7.38 11.69
N ASN A 134 3.43 6.77 12.68
CA ASN A 134 4.60 5.95 12.46
C ASN A 134 4.32 4.81 11.47
N ALA A 135 3.12 4.20 11.54
CA ALA A 135 2.69 3.13 10.65
C ALA A 135 2.60 3.55 9.17
N ASP A 136 2.47 4.83 8.86
CA ASP A 136 2.32 5.31 7.48
C ASP A 136 3.65 5.34 6.72
N VAL A 137 4.78 5.34 7.42
CA VAL A 137 6.12 5.39 6.84
C VAL A 137 6.91 4.08 6.92
N ILE A 138 6.33 3.04 7.52
CA ILE A 138 6.92 1.71 7.62
C ILE A 138 6.29 0.75 6.60
N VAL A 139 6.92 -0.41 6.40
CA VAL A 139 6.36 -1.45 5.50
C VAL A 139 5.06 -1.99 6.06
N THR A 140 3.97 -1.79 5.32
CA THR A 140 2.68 -2.44 5.56
C THR A 140 2.25 -3.15 4.29
N ASN A 141 2.23 -4.47 4.30
CA ASN A 141 1.72 -5.29 3.22
C ASN A 141 0.33 -5.79 3.61
N PHE A 142 -0.69 -5.45 2.81
CA PHE A 142 -2.08 -5.78 3.13
C PHE A 142 -2.40 -7.25 2.89
N GLU A 143 -1.76 -7.89 1.91
CA GLU A 143 -1.91 -9.33 1.63
C GLU A 143 -1.64 -10.19 2.87
N TYR A 144 -0.60 -9.83 3.63
CA TYR A 144 -0.21 -10.58 4.84
C TYR A 144 -0.88 -10.10 6.11
N ALA A 145 -1.26 -8.82 6.17
CA ALA A 145 -1.80 -8.20 7.38
C ALA A 145 -3.31 -8.39 7.55
N TYR A 146 -4.06 -8.59 6.45
CA TYR A 146 -5.53 -8.56 6.47
C TYR A 146 -6.14 -9.75 5.75
N ASP A 147 -7.29 -10.20 6.26
CA ASP A 147 -8.27 -10.97 5.50
C ASP A 147 -9.10 -10.00 4.66
N SER A 148 -9.38 -10.38 3.41
CA SER A 148 -9.97 -9.47 2.43
C SER A 148 -11.19 -10.05 1.76
N THR A 149 -12.20 -9.19 1.52
CA THR A 149 -13.42 -9.51 0.76
C THR A 149 -13.75 -8.37 -0.21
N ILE A 150 -14.30 -8.72 -1.37
CA ILE A 150 -14.87 -7.72 -2.30
C ILE A 150 -16.31 -7.44 -1.83
N GLU A 151 -16.58 -6.18 -1.44
CA GLU A 151 -17.93 -5.72 -1.07
C GLU A 151 -18.75 -5.27 -2.28
N GLY A 152 -18.08 -4.99 -3.40
CA GLY A 152 -18.71 -4.48 -4.62
C GLY A 152 -17.77 -3.56 -5.40
N THR A 153 -18.36 -2.65 -6.16
CA THR A 153 -17.63 -1.63 -6.94
C THR A 153 -18.25 -0.27 -6.68
N GLU A 154 -17.42 0.78 -6.78
CA GLU A 154 -17.89 2.17 -6.66
C GLU A 154 -17.11 3.11 -7.59
N PRO A 155 -17.67 4.27 -7.98
CA PRO A 155 -16.93 5.27 -8.76
C PRO A 155 -15.71 5.81 -7.98
N CYS A 156 -14.57 5.95 -8.68
CA CYS A 156 -13.36 6.54 -8.14
C CYS A 156 -12.74 7.51 -9.17
N GLY A 157 -13.12 8.78 -9.09
CA GLY A 157 -12.81 9.77 -10.11
C GLY A 157 -13.51 9.45 -11.44
N GLN A 158 -12.74 9.29 -12.51
CA GLN A 158 -13.27 8.94 -13.84
C GLN A 158 -13.31 7.42 -14.10
N LYS A 159 -12.96 6.61 -13.10
CA LYS A 159 -12.88 5.15 -13.19
C LYS A 159 -13.86 4.48 -12.23
N VAL A 160 -13.86 3.17 -12.27
CA VAL A 160 -14.56 2.30 -11.31
C VAL A 160 -13.51 1.58 -10.49
N CYS A 161 -13.73 1.50 -9.18
CA CYS A 161 -12.88 0.79 -8.25
C CYS A 161 -13.59 -0.45 -7.69
N TYR A 162 -12.82 -1.50 -7.43
CA TYR A 162 -13.22 -2.51 -6.46
C TYR A 162 -13.22 -1.88 -5.07
N ARG A 163 -14.30 -2.13 -4.33
CA ARG A 163 -14.41 -1.82 -2.92
C ARG A 163 -14.09 -3.07 -2.13
N LEU A 164 -12.97 -3.05 -1.42
CA LEU A 164 -12.47 -4.16 -0.63
C LEU A 164 -12.60 -3.85 0.86
N SER A 165 -13.11 -4.81 1.63
CA SER A 165 -13.09 -4.78 3.10
C SER A 165 -11.93 -5.64 3.57
N LEU A 166 -11.06 -5.03 4.40
CA LEU A 166 -9.88 -5.67 4.95
C LEU A 166 -10.01 -5.69 6.47
N ILE A 167 -9.99 -6.89 7.06
CA ILE A 167 -10.05 -7.10 8.52
C ILE A 167 -8.70 -7.66 8.97
N ARG A 168 -8.09 -7.06 9.99
CA ARG A 168 -6.77 -7.46 10.47
C ARG A 168 -6.73 -8.92 10.92
N LYS A 169 -5.64 -9.62 10.57
CA LYS A 169 -5.38 -11.00 10.99
C LYS A 169 -4.84 -11.13 12.42
N SER A 170 -4.34 -10.02 12.99
CA SER A 170 -3.70 -10.01 14.30
C SER A 170 -3.90 -8.66 14.99
N ASP A 171 -3.99 -8.67 16.32
CA ASP A 171 -4.07 -7.45 17.15
C ASP A 171 -2.81 -6.58 17.07
N LYS A 172 -1.71 -7.11 16.57
CA LYS A 172 -0.48 -6.35 16.30
C LYS A 172 -0.62 -5.42 15.09
N VAL A 173 -1.56 -5.67 14.17
CA VAL A 173 -1.84 -4.79 13.03
C VAL A 173 -2.52 -3.52 13.54
N THR A 174 -1.95 -2.37 13.20
CA THR A 174 -2.31 -1.06 13.76
C THR A 174 -3.79 -0.71 13.58
N TYR A 175 -4.35 -0.98 12.40
CA TYR A 175 -5.74 -0.61 12.08
C TYR A 175 -6.60 -1.85 11.96
N PRO A 176 -7.68 -1.96 12.77
CA PRO A 176 -8.55 -3.15 12.80
C PRO A 176 -9.26 -3.43 11.48
N LYS A 177 -9.66 -2.36 10.78
CA LYS A 177 -10.40 -2.45 9.51
C LYS A 177 -9.94 -1.38 8.54
N VAL A 178 -9.85 -1.76 7.26
CA VAL A 178 -9.60 -0.83 6.15
C VAL A 178 -10.63 -1.08 5.06
N ILE A 179 -11.25 -0.02 4.56
CA ILE A 179 -11.96 -0.06 3.28
C ILE A 179 -10.99 0.46 2.22
N TYR A 180 -10.71 -0.38 1.24
CA TYR A 180 -9.68 -0.13 0.23
C TYR A 180 -10.27 -0.09 -1.16
N LEU A 181 -10.08 1.03 -1.84
CA LEU A 181 -10.50 1.24 -3.22
C LEU A 181 -9.31 1.02 -4.14
N VAL A 182 -9.48 0.10 -5.08
CA VAL A 182 -8.47 -0.27 -6.07
C VAL A 182 -9.11 -0.15 -7.45
N GLU A 183 -8.49 0.63 -8.35
CA GLU A 183 -8.98 0.82 -9.71
C GLU A 183 -9.13 -0.51 -10.43
N GLN A 184 -10.24 -0.68 -11.14
CA GLN A 184 -10.41 -1.80 -12.07
C GLN A 184 -9.52 -1.58 -13.30
N GLY A 185 -9.01 -2.66 -13.85
CA GLY A 185 -8.15 -2.68 -15.04
C GLY A 185 -6.88 -3.49 -14.78
N ASP A 186 -5.98 -3.49 -15.75
CA ASP A 186 -4.79 -4.36 -15.74
C ASP A 186 -3.79 -4.04 -14.64
N ASP A 187 -3.77 -2.78 -14.17
CA ASP A 187 -2.77 -2.32 -13.21
C ASP A 187 -3.21 -2.44 -11.74
N PHE A 188 -4.51 -2.60 -11.44
CA PHE A 188 -5.05 -2.62 -10.07
C PHE A 188 -4.47 -1.53 -9.16
N ARG A 189 -4.54 -0.27 -9.60
CA ARG A 189 -3.91 0.86 -8.89
C ARG A 189 -4.64 1.19 -7.61
N PRO A 190 -3.94 1.30 -6.47
CA PRO A 190 -4.50 1.90 -5.26
C PRO A 190 -5.10 3.28 -5.53
N TYR A 191 -6.34 3.50 -5.11
CA TYR A 191 -6.98 4.81 -5.21
C TYR A 191 -7.10 5.48 -3.86
N GLN A 192 -7.72 4.79 -2.89
CA GLN A 192 -7.93 5.30 -1.55
C GLN A 192 -8.01 4.18 -0.52
N ALA A 193 -7.50 4.42 0.69
CA ALA A 193 -7.70 3.56 1.85
C ALA A 193 -8.35 4.37 2.99
N SER A 194 -9.45 3.88 3.54
CA SER A 194 -10.15 4.45 4.70
C SER A 194 -9.93 3.54 5.90
N TYR A 195 -9.33 4.06 6.97
CA TYR A 195 -8.93 3.31 8.16
C TYR A 195 -9.91 3.53 9.29
N TYR A 196 -10.34 2.46 9.95
CA TYR A 196 -11.36 2.46 10.99
C TYR A 196 -10.83 1.92 12.32
N SER A 197 -11.44 2.40 13.42
CA SER A 197 -11.24 1.85 14.77
C SER A 197 -12.01 0.53 14.96
N LEU A 198 -11.84 -0.08 16.14
CA LEU A 198 -12.65 -1.25 16.56
C LEU A 198 -14.14 -0.94 16.60
N ASP A 199 -14.50 0.27 17.01
CA ASP A 199 -15.90 0.77 17.06
C ASP A 199 -16.42 1.22 15.68
N ASN A 200 -15.71 0.84 14.60
CA ASN A 200 -16.05 1.19 13.23
C ASN A 200 -16.15 2.71 12.95
N GLN A 201 -15.43 3.53 13.71
CA GLN A 201 -15.30 4.96 13.45
C GLN A 201 -14.17 5.23 12.48
N LEU A 202 -14.41 6.09 11.50
CA LEU A 202 -13.37 6.52 10.55
C LEU A 202 -12.27 7.29 11.30
N LEU A 203 -11.03 6.81 11.18
CA LEU A 203 -9.85 7.46 11.76
C LEU A 203 -9.17 8.41 10.77
N LYS A 204 -8.98 7.95 9.55
CA LYS A 204 -8.33 8.72 8.48
C LYS A 204 -8.65 8.13 7.10
N LYS A 205 -8.47 8.98 6.08
CA LYS A 205 -8.43 8.59 4.66
C LYS A 205 -7.03 8.83 4.10
N VAL A 206 -6.58 7.90 3.27
CA VAL A 206 -5.28 7.94 2.58
C VAL A 206 -5.55 7.84 1.09
N SER A 207 -5.18 8.85 0.32
CA SER A 207 -5.36 8.87 -1.13
C SER A 207 -4.00 8.74 -1.82
N TYR A 208 -3.93 7.88 -2.84
CA TYR A 208 -2.73 7.61 -3.63
C TYR A 208 -2.77 8.44 -4.91
N LYS A 209 -1.76 9.30 -5.13
CA LYS A 209 -1.77 10.30 -6.19
C LYS A 209 -0.45 10.36 -6.95
N ASN A 210 -0.47 11.11 -8.05
CA ASN A 210 0.71 11.45 -8.84
C ASN A 210 1.52 10.19 -9.25
N TYR A 211 0.85 9.28 -9.97
CA TYR A 211 1.46 8.04 -10.45
C TYR A 211 2.58 8.31 -11.45
N GLN A 212 3.77 7.83 -11.17
CA GLN A 212 4.97 7.98 -11.99
C GLN A 212 5.63 6.63 -12.22
N LYS A 213 6.41 6.51 -13.30
CA LYS A 213 7.19 5.29 -13.57
C LYS A 213 8.40 5.23 -12.63
N ILE A 214 8.31 4.38 -11.61
CA ILE A 214 9.33 4.18 -10.57
C ILE A 214 9.68 2.70 -10.51
N LEU A 215 10.96 2.35 -10.65
CA LEU A 215 11.45 0.96 -10.65
C LEU A 215 10.62 0.04 -11.59
N GLY A 216 10.37 0.51 -12.80
CA GLY A 216 9.70 -0.24 -13.87
C GLY A 216 8.17 -0.29 -13.83
N LYS A 217 7.51 0.16 -12.74
CA LYS A 217 6.05 0.18 -12.58
C LYS A 217 5.53 1.60 -12.34
N TYR A 218 4.26 1.86 -12.70
CA TYR A 218 3.57 3.07 -12.29
C TYR A 218 3.21 2.97 -10.80
N ARG A 219 3.83 3.83 -9.98
CA ARG A 219 3.65 3.88 -8.51
C ARG A 219 3.21 5.27 -8.07
N PRO A 220 2.42 5.38 -6.98
CA PRO A 220 2.09 6.69 -6.42
C PRO A 220 3.36 7.36 -5.91
N SER A 221 3.65 8.56 -6.36
CA SER A 221 4.76 9.39 -5.83
C SER A 221 4.29 10.36 -4.76
N GLU A 222 2.98 10.42 -4.53
CA GLU A 222 2.38 11.28 -3.53
C GLU A 222 1.24 10.55 -2.81
N ILE A 223 1.23 10.65 -1.48
CA ILE A 223 0.17 10.12 -0.62
C ILE A 223 -0.38 11.26 0.22
N VAL A 224 -1.70 11.50 0.15
CA VAL A 224 -2.41 12.50 0.94
C VAL A 224 -3.14 11.80 2.09
N VAL A 225 -2.88 12.24 3.31
CA VAL A 225 -3.50 11.71 4.54
C VAL A 225 -4.36 12.79 5.17
N GLN A 226 -5.62 12.47 5.38
CA GLN A 226 -6.62 13.32 6.03
C GLN A 226 -7.21 12.58 7.23
N SER A 227 -7.01 13.12 8.43
CA SER A 227 -7.62 12.59 9.65
C SER A 227 -9.09 12.97 9.74
N ALA A 228 -9.94 12.04 10.15
CA ALA A 228 -11.35 12.34 10.41
C ALA A 228 -11.52 13.31 11.61
N ARG A 229 -10.57 13.27 12.57
CA ARG A 229 -10.58 14.14 13.76
C ARG A 229 -10.20 15.59 13.47
N TYR A 230 -9.34 15.80 12.45
CA TYR A 230 -8.81 17.12 12.08
C TYR A 230 -9.14 17.44 10.63
N ALA A 231 -10.44 17.55 10.32
CA ALA A 231 -10.94 17.72 8.94
C ALA A 231 -10.37 18.94 8.21
N LYS A 232 -9.91 19.96 8.96
CA LYS A 232 -9.32 21.21 8.43
C LYS A 232 -7.80 21.13 8.21
N SER A 233 -7.20 19.95 8.34
CA SER A 233 -5.79 19.74 8.13
C SER A 233 -5.56 18.46 7.34
N TYR A 234 -4.53 18.44 6.51
CA TYR A 234 -4.09 17.24 5.81
C TYR A 234 -2.57 17.22 5.70
N SER A 235 -2.02 16.05 5.53
CA SER A 235 -0.59 15.90 5.29
C SER A 235 -0.34 15.23 3.95
N VAL A 236 0.78 15.60 3.32
CA VAL A 236 1.22 15.05 2.05
C VAL A 236 2.58 14.41 2.24
N MET A 237 2.71 13.13 1.89
CA MET A 237 3.98 12.45 1.76
C MET A 237 4.39 12.44 0.29
N LYS A 238 5.54 13.02 -0.04
CA LYS A 238 6.12 13.00 -1.39
C LYS A 238 7.34 12.10 -1.40
N TYR A 239 7.35 11.13 -2.31
CA TYR A 239 8.43 10.17 -2.49
C TYR A 239 9.39 10.64 -3.57
N SER A 240 10.69 10.55 -3.28
CA SER A 240 11.76 10.93 -4.20
C SER A 240 12.99 10.04 -3.99
N ASN A 241 13.95 10.11 -4.92
CA ASN A 241 15.21 9.38 -4.84
C ASN A 241 15.05 7.87 -4.64
N VAL A 242 13.99 7.28 -5.22
CA VAL A 242 13.70 5.84 -5.08
C VAL A 242 14.73 5.05 -5.88
N ARG A 243 15.45 4.15 -5.19
CA ARG A 243 16.47 3.30 -5.81
C ARG A 243 16.54 1.93 -5.16
N LEU A 244 16.93 0.95 -5.95
CA LEU A 244 17.28 -0.38 -5.44
C LEU A 244 18.57 -0.26 -4.64
N GLU A 245 18.63 -0.92 -3.49
CA GLU A 245 19.82 -0.92 -2.64
C GLU A 245 19.94 -2.29 -1.95
N LYS A 246 21.18 -2.83 -1.87
CA LYS A 246 21.43 -4.03 -1.07
C LYS A 246 21.32 -3.67 0.41
N LEU A 247 20.32 -4.22 1.06
CA LEU A 247 20.02 -3.98 2.48
C LEU A 247 20.02 -5.32 3.23
N PRO A 248 21.19 -5.76 3.75
CA PRO A 248 21.32 -7.01 4.48
C PRO A 248 20.57 -6.94 5.82
N GLU A 249 20.28 -8.09 6.41
CA GLU A 249 19.47 -8.17 7.64
C GLU A 249 20.06 -7.41 8.82
N TYR A 250 21.40 -7.45 8.98
CA TYR A 250 22.08 -6.78 10.09
C TYR A 250 21.87 -5.26 10.09
N PHE A 251 21.50 -4.67 8.94
CA PHE A 251 21.17 -3.26 8.81
C PHE A 251 19.87 -2.89 9.57
N PHE A 252 18.99 -3.87 9.76
CA PHE A 252 17.69 -3.71 10.41
C PHE A 252 17.71 -4.28 11.85
N THR A 253 18.71 -3.89 12.64
CA THR A 253 18.85 -4.31 14.04
C THR A 253 18.90 -3.11 14.97
N LYS A 254 18.62 -3.34 16.26
CA LYS A 254 18.74 -2.30 17.29
C LYS A 254 20.19 -1.82 17.46
N GLU A 255 21.14 -2.71 17.26
CA GLU A 255 22.59 -2.41 17.26
C GLU A 255 22.95 -1.47 16.11
N ALA A 256 22.35 -1.65 14.92
CA ALA A 256 22.55 -0.74 13.80
C ALA A 256 21.99 0.66 14.11
N MET A 257 20.87 0.78 14.82
CA MET A 257 20.36 2.08 15.28
C MET A 257 21.39 2.83 16.13
N LEU A 258 22.07 2.14 17.07
CA LEU A 258 23.09 2.75 17.94
C LEU A 258 24.30 3.25 17.16
N ARG A 259 24.62 2.67 16.02
CA ARG A 259 25.69 3.08 15.09
C ARG A 259 25.25 4.10 14.05
N GLY A 260 24.12 4.77 14.26
CA GLY A 260 23.55 5.73 13.31
C GLY A 260 22.91 5.08 12.07
N GLY A 261 22.66 3.76 12.14
CA GLY A 261 22.08 3.00 11.04
C GLY A 261 23.06 2.81 9.87
N GLN A 262 24.36 2.71 10.16
CA GLN A 262 25.39 2.38 9.17
C GLN A 262 25.56 0.89 9.00
#